data_107f9dbf728769d368bedcbe90cc3de4
#
_entry.id   107f9dbf728769d368bedcbe90cc3de4
#
_cell.length_a   1.000
_cell.length_b   1.000
_cell.length_c   1.000
_cell.angle_alpha   90.00
_cell.angle_beta   90.00
_cell.angle_gamma   90.00
#
_symmetry.space_group_name_H-M   'P 1'
#
loop_
_entity.id
_entity.type
_entity.pdbx_description
1 polymer ?
#
loop_
_entity_poly.entity_id
_entity_poly.type
_entity_poly.pdbx_seq_one_letter_code
_entity_poly.pdbx_strand_id
1 'polypeptide(L)'
;MNRPDLTRRAAVAALAFGAALGVQAQERFPSKPITIVVPQAAGGANDAIARVLGQKLSQQLGQSVVIDNRPGAGGNVGTAYVARAKPDGYTLLVQADSAQVINPWLYKSTGFDPVKDFEPVAPLAHAGYVLTAHPS
;
A
#
# COMPACT_ATOMS: atom_id res chain seq x y z
N MET A 1 -34.71 -39.24 -43.65
CA MET A 1 -34.37 -39.19 -42.22
C MET A 1 -33.21 -38.20 -42.08
N ASN A 2 -33.55 -36.97 -41.60
CA ASN A 2 -32.64 -35.82 -41.52
C ASN A 2 -31.74 -35.98 -40.29
N ARG A 3 -30.42 -36.08 -40.47
CA ARG A 3 -29.42 -36.13 -39.37
C ARG A 3 -28.57 -34.84 -39.24
N PRO A 4 -29.14 -33.61 -39.30
CA PRO A 4 -28.32 -32.40 -39.07
C PRO A 4 -28.30 -31.90 -37.64
N ASP A 5 -29.15 -32.45 -36.73
CA ASP A 5 -29.33 -31.83 -35.38
C ASP A 5 -28.28 -32.22 -34.34
N LEU A 6 -27.62 -33.34 -34.49
CA LEU A 6 -26.62 -33.83 -33.52
C LEU A 6 -25.31 -33.06 -33.59
N THR A 7 -24.87 -32.68 -34.76
CA THR A 7 -23.64 -31.89 -34.97
C THR A 7 -23.82 -30.44 -34.51
N ARG A 8 -24.99 -29.86 -34.75
CA ARG A 8 -25.33 -28.51 -34.25
C ARG A 8 -25.41 -28.46 -32.75
N ARG A 9 -26.02 -29.45 -32.11
CA ARG A 9 -26.13 -29.56 -30.67
C ARG A 9 -24.76 -29.78 -30.02
N ALA A 10 -23.88 -30.58 -30.61
CA ALA A 10 -22.52 -30.76 -30.13
C ALA A 10 -21.67 -29.51 -30.27
N ALA A 11 -21.81 -28.75 -31.37
CA ALA A 11 -21.09 -27.49 -31.54
C ALA A 11 -21.52 -26.40 -30.55
N VAL A 12 -22.83 -26.30 -30.25
CA VAL A 12 -23.34 -25.33 -29.22
C VAL A 12 -22.91 -25.73 -27.82
N ALA A 13 -22.88 -27.03 -27.50
CA ALA A 13 -22.39 -27.51 -26.21
C ALA A 13 -20.88 -27.28 -26.03
N ALA A 14 -20.08 -27.44 -27.07
CA ALA A 14 -18.65 -27.17 -27.05
C ALA A 14 -18.33 -25.67 -26.87
N LEU A 15 -19.10 -24.79 -27.53
CA LEU A 15 -18.98 -23.32 -27.33
C LEU A 15 -19.40 -22.86 -25.91
N ALA A 16 -20.44 -23.47 -25.35
CA ALA A 16 -20.87 -23.15 -23.98
C ALA A 16 -19.85 -23.62 -22.93
N PHE A 17 -19.18 -24.76 -23.16
CA PHE A 17 -18.15 -25.28 -22.25
C PHE A 17 -16.85 -24.48 -22.34
N GLY A 18 -16.49 -23.96 -23.52
CA GLY A 18 -15.32 -23.08 -23.72
C GLY A 18 -15.47 -21.70 -23.03
N ALA A 19 -16.68 -21.17 -22.95
CA ALA A 19 -16.98 -19.89 -22.30
C ALA A 19 -16.92 -19.96 -20.76
N ALA A 20 -17.12 -21.13 -20.16
CA ALA A 20 -17.08 -21.33 -18.73
C ALA A 20 -15.66 -21.37 -18.12
N LEU A 21 -14.62 -21.58 -18.91
CA LEU A 21 -13.23 -21.65 -18.46
C LEU A 21 -12.55 -20.29 -18.32
N GLY A 22 -13.18 -19.19 -18.71
CA GLY A 22 -12.62 -17.84 -18.73
C GLY A 22 -12.95 -16.95 -17.52
N VAL A 23 -13.73 -17.41 -16.56
CA VAL A 23 -13.98 -16.64 -15.32
C VAL A 23 -12.81 -16.87 -14.38
N GLN A 24 -11.70 -16.20 -14.62
CA GLN A 24 -10.69 -16.00 -13.59
C GLN A 24 -11.37 -15.24 -12.45
N ALA A 25 -11.56 -15.90 -11.33
CA ALA A 25 -12.03 -15.24 -10.12
C ALA A 25 -11.02 -14.12 -9.81
N GLN A 26 -11.43 -12.88 -10.02
CA GLN A 26 -10.64 -11.71 -9.67
C GLN A 26 -10.37 -11.81 -8.18
N GLU A 27 -9.12 -12.09 -7.78
CA GLU A 27 -8.75 -12.21 -6.38
C GLU A 27 -9.23 -10.96 -5.65
N ARG A 28 -10.07 -11.13 -4.65
CA ARG A 28 -10.57 -10.02 -3.85
C ARG A 28 -9.39 -9.34 -3.16
N PHE A 29 -9.17 -8.07 -3.44
CA PHE A 29 -8.22 -7.27 -2.67
C PHE A 29 -8.82 -6.93 -1.29
N PRO A 30 -8.04 -7.07 -0.19
CA PRO A 30 -6.73 -7.72 -0.11
C PRO A 30 -6.84 -9.24 0.05
N SER A 31 -6.01 -10.03 -0.67
CA SER A 31 -5.91 -11.49 -0.58
C SER A 31 -4.75 -11.98 0.30
N LYS A 32 -3.87 -11.06 0.72
CA LYS A 32 -2.68 -11.32 1.54
C LYS A 32 -2.45 -10.18 2.55
N PRO A 33 -1.59 -10.34 3.56
CA PRO A 33 -1.29 -9.30 4.53
C PRO A 33 -0.79 -8.00 3.87
N ILE A 34 -1.20 -6.87 4.44
CA ILE A 34 -0.75 -5.53 4.06
C ILE A 34 0.39 -5.12 5.02
N THR A 35 1.44 -4.51 4.50
CA THR A 35 2.53 -3.95 5.30
C THR A 35 2.46 -2.43 5.31
N ILE A 36 2.42 -1.83 6.49
CA ILE A 36 2.58 -0.39 6.69
C ILE A 36 4.01 -0.14 7.16
N VAL A 37 4.79 0.51 6.33
CA VAL A 37 6.16 0.93 6.66
C VAL A 37 6.10 2.27 7.38
N VAL A 38 6.76 2.35 8.54
CA VAL A 38 6.97 3.57 9.32
C VAL A 38 8.46 3.87 9.31
N PRO A 39 8.92 4.94 8.66
CA PRO A 39 10.35 5.24 8.50
C PRO A 39 10.98 5.88 9.76
N GLN A 40 10.40 5.65 10.92
CA GLN A 40 10.88 6.08 12.24
C GLN A 40 10.93 4.91 13.21
N ALA A 41 11.61 5.13 14.34
CA ALA A 41 11.68 4.14 15.40
C ALA A 41 10.31 3.82 15.99
N ALA A 42 10.12 2.60 16.44
CA ALA A 42 8.91 2.18 17.14
C ALA A 42 8.69 3.01 18.41
N GLY A 43 7.41 3.24 18.75
CA GLY A 43 7.01 4.04 19.93
C GLY A 43 6.87 5.54 19.68
N GLY A 44 7.21 6.03 18.48
CA GLY A 44 6.97 7.41 18.07
C GLY A 44 5.53 7.68 17.64
N ALA A 45 5.19 8.96 17.40
CA ALA A 45 3.84 9.38 17.01
C ALA A 45 3.35 8.68 15.73
N ASN A 46 4.19 8.59 14.69
CA ASN A 46 3.83 7.92 13.44
C ASN A 46 3.62 6.42 13.64
N ASP A 47 4.38 5.77 14.52
CA ASP A 47 4.19 4.37 14.88
C ASP A 47 2.85 4.15 15.60
N ALA A 48 2.51 5.02 16.55
CA ALA A 48 1.23 4.95 17.25
C ALA A 48 0.04 5.11 16.28
N ILE A 49 0.09 6.09 15.39
CA ILE A 49 -0.92 6.31 14.34
C ILE A 49 -1.02 5.08 13.43
N ALA A 50 0.11 4.56 12.95
CA ALA A 50 0.14 3.40 12.06
C ALA A 50 -0.45 2.14 12.74
N ARG A 51 -0.20 1.93 14.03
CA ARG A 51 -0.77 0.78 14.78
C ARG A 51 -2.27 0.90 14.94
N VAL A 52 -2.79 2.07 15.29
CA VAL A 52 -4.24 2.32 15.39
C VAL A 52 -4.92 2.12 14.02
N LEU A 53 -4.33 2.70 12.97
CA LEU A 53 -4.80 2.52 11.59
C LEU A 53 -4.78 1.05 11.18
N GLY A 54 -3.65 0.36 11.39
CA GLY A 54 -3.46 -1.03 11.02
C GLY A 54 -4.46 -1.96 11.70
N GLN A 55 -4.76 -1.72 12.99
CA GLN A 55 -5.79 -2.47 13.72
C GLN A 55 -7.17 -2.29 13.07
N LYS A 56 -7.56 -1.05 12.74
CA LYS A 56 -8.85 -0.77 12.10
C LYS A 56 -8.94 -1.33 10.70
N LEU A 57 -7.91 -1.18 9.90
CA LEU A 57 -7.85 -1.75 8.55
C LEU A 57 -7.93 -3.29 8.59
N SER A 58 -7.22 -3.93 9.52
CA SER A 58 -7.28 -5.39 9.67
C SER A 58 -8.69 -5.89 9.97
N GLN A 59 -9.42 -5.16 10.84
CA GLN A 59 -10.82 -5.49 11.16
C GLN A 59 -11.76 -5.31 9.95
N GLN A 60 -11.57 -4.23 9.17
CA GLN A 60 -12.45 -3.92 8.04
C GLN A 60 -12.17 -4.78 6.81
N LEU A 61 -10.90 -5.07 6.54
CA LEU A 61 -10.47 -5.77 5.34
C LEU A 61 -10.38 -7.30 5.53
N GLY A 62 -10.48 -7.79 6.77
CA GLY A 62 -10.36 -9.21 7.07
C GLY A 62 -8.97 -9.80 6.80
N GLN A 63 -7.95 -8.94 6.68
CA GLN A 63 -6.56 -9.33 6.45
C GLN A 63 -5.63 -8.71 7.47
N SER A 64 -4.55 -9.39 7.78
CA SER A 64 -3.54 -8.87 8.71
C SER A 64 -2.87 -7.62 8.16
N VAL A 65 -2.68 -6.61 9.04
CA VAL A 65 -1.88 -5.43 8.74
C VAL A 65 -0.67 -5.42 9.66
N VAL A 66 0.52 -5.47 9.08
CA VAL A 66 1.80 -5.53 9.77
C VAL A 66 2.47 -4.16 9.75
N ILE A 67 2.93 -3.69 10.90
CA ILE A 67 3.69 -2.45 11.01
C ILE A 67 5.19 -2.78 10.97
N ASP A 68 5.90 -2.21 10.00
CA ASP A 68 7.33 -2.41 9.77
C ASP A 68 8.07 -1.07 9.99
N ASN A 69 8.76 -0.96 11.12
CA ASN A 69 9.54 0.23 11.46
C ASN A 69 10.92 0.17 10.80
N ARG A 70 11.22 1.13 9.90
CA ARG A 70 12.49 1.21 9.17
C ARG A 70 13.15 2.58 9.34
N PRO A 71 13.74 2.87 10.51
CA PRO A 71 14.39 4.15 10.76
C PRO A 71 15.70 4.29 9.97
N GLY A 72 16.18 5.52 9.85
CA GLY A 72 17.48 5.85 9.29
C GLY A 72 17.44 7.05 8.35
N ALA A 73 18.51 7.85 8.35
CA ALA A 73 18.72 9.02 7.50
C ALA A 73 17.51 9.97 7.45
N GLY A 74 16.95 10.32 8.63
CA GLY A 74 15.76 11.20 8.69
C GLY A 74 14.50 10.60 8.06
N GLY A 75 14.39 9.28 7.98
CA GLY A 75 13.27 8.55 7.35
C GLY A 75 13.53 8.14 5.90
N ASN A 76 14.63 8.59 5.28
CA ASN A 76 14.89 8.28 3.87
C ASN A 76 15.04 6.78 3.60
N VAL A 77 15.58 5.99 4.57
CA VAL A 77 15.77 4.55 4.40
C VAL A 77 14.43 3.83 4.21
N GLY A 78 13.47 4.04 5.11
CA GLY A 78 12.15 3.41 5.01
C GLY A 78 11.34 3.95 3.84
N THR A 79 11.43 5.24 3.55
CA THR A 79 10.74 5.88 2.42
C THR A 79 11.25 5.33 1.09
N ALA A 80 12.58 5.23 0.90
CA ALA A 80 13.17 4.64 -0.29
C ALA A 80 12.86 3.14 -0.45
N TYR A 81 12.65 2.41 0.64
CA TYR A 81 12.20 1.04 0.58
C TYR A 81 10.80 0.94 -0.04
N VAL A 82 9.86 1.81 0.39
CA VAL A 82 8.49 1.82 -0.16
C VAL A 82 8.48 2.27 -1.62
N ALA A 83 9.29 3.27 -1.99
CA ALA A 83 9.42 3.74 -3.37
C ALA A 83 9.80 2.61 -4.36
N ARG A 84 10.54 1.60 -3.88
CA ARG A 84 10.95 0.44 -4.69
C ARG A 84 10.01 -0.77 -4.57
N ALA A 85 9.00 -0.68 -3.72
CA ALA A 85 8.03 -1.77 -3.56
C ALA A 85 7.13 -1.90 -4.80
N LYS A 86 6.47 -3.04 -4.94
CA LYS A 86 5.48 -3.21 -6.00
C LYS A 86 4.29 -2.28 -5.74
N PRO A 87 3.78 -1.56 -6.76
CA PRO A 87 2.62 -0.69 -6.62
C PRO A 87 1.30 -1.48 -6.65
N ASP A 88 1.20 -2.52 -5.82
CA ASP A 88 0.06 -3.45 -5.76
C ASP A 88 -0.88 -3.17 -4.57
N GLY A 89 -0.66 -2.09 -3.82
CA GLY A 89 -1.46 -1.70 -2.66
C GLY A 89 -1.14 -2.47 -1.37
N TYR A 90 -0.19 -3.40 -1.37
CA TYR A 90 0.17 -4.19 -0.18
C TYR A 90 1.32 -3.62 0.63
N THR A 91 1.99 -2.59 0.12
CA THR A 91 3.03 -1.86 0.85
C THR A 91 2.65 -0.40 0.92
N LEU A 92 2.36 0.08 2.12
CA LEU A 92 1.94 1.46 2.40
C LEU A 92 3.02 2.17 3.23
N LEU A 93 3.07 3.49 3.12
CA LEU A 93 3.95 4.34 3.90
C LEU A 93 3.14 5.23 4.83
N VAL A 94 3.46 5.23 6.13
CA VAL A 94 2.94 6.20 7.10
C VAL A 94 4.11 6.99 7.66
N GLN A 95 4.13 8.27 7.35
CA GLN A 95 5.21 9.16 7.78
C GLN A 95 4.73 10.61 7.97
N ALA A 96 5.56 11.43 8.61
CA ALA A 96 5.42 12.88 8.56
C ALA A 96 5.89 13.42 7.19
N ASP A 97 5.48 14.61 6.85
CA ASP A 97 5.78 15.32 5.60
C ASP A 97 7.28 15.60 5.38
N SER A 98 8.07 15.60 6.46
CA SER A 98 9.50 15.97 6.42
C SER A 98 10.33 15.19 5.39
N ALA A 99 10.11 13.88 5.25
CA ALA A 99 10.85 13.10 4.27
C ALA A 99 10.48 13.45 2.83
N GLN A 100 9.24 13.88 2.59
CA GLN A 100 8.78 14.27 1.24
C GLN A 100 9.10 15.73 0.89
N VAL A 101 9.02 16.64 1.87
CA VAL A 101 9.06 18.09 1.60
C VAL A 101 10.41 18.70 1.97
N ILE A 102 11.03 18.23 3.07
CA ILE A 102 12.26 18.85 3.62
C ILE A 102 13.51 18.09 3.18
N ASN A 103 13.52 16.77 3.28
CA ASN A 103 14.71 15.96 3.03
C ASN A 103 15.31 16.10 1.62
N PRO A 104 14.53 16.29 0.54
CA PRO A 104 15.10 16.54 -0.79
C PRO A 104 16.03 17.76 -0.86
N TRP A 105 15.86 18.73 0.04
CA TRP A 105 16.69 19.93 0.14
C TRP A 105 17.85 19.80 1.12
N LEU A 106 17.77 18.88 2.09
CA LEU A 106 18.80 18.69 3.11
C LEU A 106 19.81 17.61 2.76
N TYR A 107 19.43 16.59 2.01
CA TYR A 107 20.29 15.46 1.67
C TYR A 107 20.75 15.55 0.23
N LYS A 108 22.00 15.17 -0.03
CA LYS A 108 22.52 15.08 -1.40
C LYS A 108 21.73 14.10 -2.28
N SER A 109 21.16 13.08 -1.67
CA SER A 109 20.27 12.10 -2.29
C SER A 109 19.39 11.49 -1.24
N THR A 110 18.10 11.42 -1.52
CA THR A 110 17.09 10.72 -0.67
C THR A 110 16.92 9.26 -1.06
N GLY A 111 17.33 8.91 -2.29
CA GLY A 111 17.15 7.57 -2.85
C GLY A 111 15.76 7.30 -3.42
N PHE A 112 14.92 8.34 -3.54
CA PHE A 112 13.58 8.31 -4.14
C PHE A 112 13.21 9.69 -4.70
N ASP A 113 12.24 9.72 -5.62
CA ASP A 113 11.57 10.95 -6.08
C ASP A 113 10.30 11.15 -5.23
N PRO A 114 10.18 12.25 -4.46
CA PRO A 114 9.06 12.43 -3.54
C PRO A 114 7.70 12.61 -4.23
N VAL A 115 7.66 12.89 -5.51
CA VAL A 115 6.44 13.13 -6.27
C VAL A 115 6.09 11.95 -7.17
N LYS A 116 7.09 11.37 -7.86
CA LYS A 116 6.85 10.36 -8.89
C LYS A 116 6.78 8.94 -8.35
N ASP A 117 7.43 8.66 -7.22
CA ASP A 117 7.55 7.30 -6.69
C ASP A 117 6.41 6.92 -5.74
N PHE A 118 5.45 7.83 -5.50
CA PHE A 118 4.37 7.61 -4.54
C PHE A 118 3.01 8.05 -5.08
N GLU A 119 2.00 7.28 -4.72
CA GLU A 119 0.60 7.65 -4.89
C GLU A 119 0.02 8.03 -3.52
N PRO A 120 -0.42 9.29 -3.30
CA PRO A 120 -0.99 9.71 -2.03
C PRO A 120 -2.35 9.06 -1.79
N VAL A 121 -2.57 8.53 -0.58
CA VAL A 121 -3.82 7.87 -0.20
C VAL A 121 -4.71 8.80 0.61
N ALA A 122 -4.27 9.23 1.78
CA ALA A 122 -5.04 10.13 2.66
C ALA A 122 -4.17 10.80 3.72
N PRO A 123 -4.51 12.01 4.18
CA PRO A 123 -3.95 12.57 5.40
C PRO A 123 -4.53 11.83 6.61
N LEU A 124 -3.67 11.51 7.59
CA LEU A 124 -4.05 10.75 8.78
C LEU A 124 -4.19 11.63 10.03
N ALA A 125 -3.34 12.66 10.17
CA ALA A 125 -3.31 13.55 11.32
C ALA A 125 -2.65 14.88 10.95
N HIS A 126 -2.93 15.90 11.74
CA HIS A 126 -2.23 17.17 11.72
C HIS A 126 -1.50 17.37 13.05
N ALA A 127 -0.24 17.84 13.00
CA ALA A 127 0.53 18.24 14.18
C ALA A 127 0.91 19.70 14.06
N GLY A 128 0.70 20.47 15.14
CA GLY A 128 1.18 21.84 15.25
C GLY A 128 2.63 21.88 15.74
N TYR A 129 3.41 22.83 15.23
CA TYR A 129 4.74 23.14 15.77
C TYR A 129 4.64 24.26 16.78
N VAL A 130 5.35 24.13 17.89
CA VAL A 130 5.46 25.15 18.92
C VAL A 130 6.92 25.55 19.05
N LEU A 131 7.20 26.84 18.89
CA LEU A 131 8.53 27.38 19.16
C LEU A 131 8.60 27.67 20.66
N THR A 132 9.57 27.08 21.33
CA THR A 132 9.84 27.31 22.74
C THR A 132 11.23 27.88 22.95
N ALA A 133 11.41 28.75 23.91
CA ALA A 133 12.70 29.31 24.31
C ALA A 133 12.83 29.26 25.84
N HIS A 134 14.08 29.23 26.33
CA HIS A 134 14.34 29.37 27.73
C HIS A 134 14.03 30.82 28.20
N PRO A 135 13.40 31.03 29.36
CA PRO A 135 12.98 32.37 29.83
C PRO A 135 14.11 33.22 30.36
N SER A 136 15.39 32.86 30.17
CA SER A 136 16.57 33.64 30.65
C SER A 136 16.94 34.76 29.73
#